data_9cc17dcf8f5cf06a92d934fbaf826844
#
_entry.id   9cc17dcf8f5cf06a92d934fbaf826844
#
_cell.length_a   1.000
_cell.length_b   1.000
_cell.length_c   1.000
_cell.angle_alpha   90.00
_cell.angle_beta   90.00
_cell.angle_gamma   90.00
#
_symmetry.space_group_name_H-M   'P 1'
#
loop_
_entity.id
_entity.type
_entity.pdbx_description
1 polymer ?
#
loop_
_entity_poly.entity_id
_entity_poly.type
_entity_poly.pdbx_seq_one_letter_code
_entity_poly.pdbx_strand_id
1 'polypeptide(L)'
;MVQMIIPDDPHKGLLDDENATAWASEQLKPWTNLLRDLANYGSNLIPRAYSSSDRKLTDVVVIGALLRQVVAMVDAIEILLCKSAIHAATLQLRALFEASIYIDWILAADGENKSAYYYVHNLLRRRLWAMRVQTGTPESMSFSEVMKKDGLPLDNTLANEGKRLVKEIDRVLLQPRFLTVRTALQEWKKQNSRKPAWYSPFGVKN
;
A
#
# COMPACT_ATOMS: atom_id res chain seq x y z
N MET A 1 20.26 -21.30 27.74
CA MET A 1 20.84 -20.07 27.15
C MET A 1 21.35 -20.46 25.77
N VAL A 2 20.71 -20.02 24.69
CA VAL A 2 21.15 -20.32 23.32
C VAL A 2 22.36 -19.44 23.06
N GLN A 3 23.50 -20.05 22.85
CA GLN A 3 24.73 -19.35 22.51
C GLN A 3 24.61 -18.85 21.06
N MET A 4 24.55 -17.56 20.88
CA MET A 4 24.51 -16.96 19.53
C MET A 4 25.89 -17.13 18.90
N ILE A 5 25.98 -17.96 17.86
CA ILE A 5 27.20 -18.15 17.09
C ILE A 5 27.32 -16.93 16.17
N ILE A 6 28.30 -16.07 16.46
CA ILE A 6 28.65 -14.94 15.59
C ILE A 6 29.63 -15.50 14.53
N PRO A 7 29.32 -15.41 13.23
CA PRO A 7 30.25 -15.88 12.21
C PRO A 7 31.55 -15.05 12.22
N ASP A 8 32.67 -15.70 12.02
CA ASP A 8 33.99 -15.04 11.92
C ASP A 8 34.10 -14.16 10.66
N ASP A 9 33.29 -14.46 9.63
CA ASP A 9 33.18 -13.66 8.41
C ASP A 9 31.86 -12.89 8.40
N PRO A 10 31.86 -11.54 8.44
CA PRO A 10 30.66 -10.74 8.42
C PRO A 10 29.86 -10.83 7.10
N HIS A 11 30.47 -11.36 6.03
CA HIS A 11 29.81 -11.59 4.74
C HIS A 11 29.22 -12.99 4.61
N LYS A 12 29.48 -13.89 5.56
CA LYS A 12 28.91 -15.23 5.57
C LYS A 12 27.43 -15.14 5.99
N GLY A 13 26.53 -15.66 5.16
CA GLY A 13 25.11 -15.74 5.48
C GLY A 13 24.87 -16.51 6.78
N LEU A 14 24.03 -15.96 7.65
CA LEU A 14 23.58 -16.63 8.89
C LEU A 14 22.53 -17.71 8.60
N LEU A 15 21.90 -17.65 7.43
CA LEU A 15 20.86 -18.57 7.02
C LEU A 15 21.42 -19.54 5.99
N ASP A 16 21.07 -20.81 6.17
CA ASP A 16 21.33 -21.86 5.17
C ASP A 16 20.24 -21.81 4.10
N ASP A 17 20.42 -20.92 3.13
CA ASP A 17 19.42 -20.66 2.08
C ASP A 17 19.14 -21.87 1.18
N GLU A 18 20.13 -22.73 0.97
CA GLU A 18 19.97 -23.92 0.13
C GLU A 18 19.10 -24.96 0.81
N ASN A 19 19.43 -25.34 2.05
CA ASN A 19 18.62 -26.28 2.82
C ASN A 19 17.24 -25.75 3.15
N ALA A 20 17.10 -24.44 3.47
CA ALA A 20 15.81 -23.82 3.71
C ALA A 20 14.94 -23.82 2.45
N THR A 21 15.51 -23.55 1.28
CA THR A 21 14.79 -23.59 -0.01
C THR A 21 14.41 -25.02 -0.39
N ALA A 22 15.29 -25.99 -0.18
CA ALA A 22 15.01 -27.41 -0.42
C ALA A 22 13.86 -27.89 0.47
N TRP A 23 13.90 -27.60 1.76
CA TRP A 23 12.82 -27.91 2.70
C TRP A 23 11.50 -27.28 2.25
N ALA A 24 11.48 -26.00 1.90
CA ALA A 24 10.28 -25.31 1.46
C ALA A 24 9.69 -25.92 0.19
N SER A 25 10.54 -26.30 -0.76
CA SER A 25 10.12 -26.92 -2.03
C SER A 25 9.47 -28.29 -1.84
N GLU A 26 9.78 -28.99 -0.76
CA GLU A 26 9.19 -30.27 -0.41
C GLU A 26 7.95 -30.12 0.46
N GLN A 27 8.08 -29.41 1.58
CA GLN A 27 7.03 -29.32 2.61
C GLN A 27 5.92 -28.32 2.28
N LEU A 28 6.24 -27.24 1.59
CA LEU A 28 5.28 -26.15 1.29
C LEU A 28 4.72 -26.21 -0.14
N LYS A 29 5.14 -27.16 -0.95
CA LYS A 29 4.75 -27.31 -2.36
C LYS A 29 3.23 -27.26 -2.61
N PRO A 30 2.37 -27.94 -1.84
CA PRO A 30 0.93 -27.87 -2.06
C PRO A 30 0.39 -26.44 -1.87
N TRP A 31 0.90 -25.72 -0.89
CA TRP A 31 0.47 -24.35 -0.56
C TRP A 31 0.99 -23.33 -1.59
N THR A 32 2.25 -23.44 -2.01
CA THR A 32 2.83 -22.54 -3.02
C THR A 32 2.15 -22.73 -4.38
N ASN A 33 1.81 -23.96 -4.77
CA ASN A 33 1.04 -24.22 -5.98
C ASN A 33 -0.36 -23.59 -5.89
N LEU A 34 -1.07 -23.75 -4.78
CA LEU A 34 -2.39 -23.14 -4.58
C LEU A 34 -2.32 -21.60 -4.67
N LEU A 35 -1.31 -20.99 -4.04
CA LEU A 35 -1.13 -19.54 -4.08
C LEU A 35 -0.84 -19.05 -5.50
N ARG A 36 -0.02 -19.77 -6.26
CA ARG A 36 0.26 -19.46 -7.66
C ARG A 36 -1.00 -19.53 -8.53
N ASP A 37 -1.81 -20.56 -8.33
CA ASP A 37 -3.08 -20.70 -9.05
C ASP A 37 -4.06 -19.57 -8.69
N LEU A 38 -4.12 -19.17 -7.41
CA LEU A 38 -4.91 -18.03 -6.95
C LEU A 38 -4.42 -16.70 -7.54
N ALA A 39 -3.10 -16.46 -7.62
CA ALA A 39 -2.55 -15.27 -8.24
C ALA A 39 -2.86 -15.22 -9.75
N ASN A 40 -2.72 -16.34 -10.44
CA ASN A 40 -3.08 -16.46 -11.86
C ASN A 40 -4.58 -16.22 -12.09
N TYR A 41 -5.43 -16.87 -11.30
CA TYR A 41 -6.88 -16.68 -11.36
C TYR A 41 -7.25 -15.21 -11.11
N GLY A 42 -6.74 -14.62 -10.04
CA GLY A 42 -6.98 -13.22 -9.69
C GLY A 42 -6.54 -12.25 -10.79
N SER A 43 -5.38 -12.48 -11.39
CA SER A 43 -4.88 -11.66 -12.50
C SER A 43 -5.82 -11.69 -13.71
N ASN A 44 -6.42 -12.85 -14.02
CA ASN A 44 -7.39 -12.98 -15.09
C ASN A 44 -8.78 -12.44 -14.71
N LEU A 45 -9.13 -12.44 -13.43
CA LEU A 45 -10.42 -11.96 -12.93
C LEU A 45 -10.55 -10.43 -13.00
N ILE A 46 -9.47 -9.70 -12.74
CA ILE A 46 -9.50 -8.22 -12.69
C ILE A 46 -10.05 -7.58 -13.96
N PRO A 47 -9.55 -7.86 -15.18
CA PRO A 47 -10.09 -7.27 -16.40
C PRO A 47 -11.55 -7.70 -16.67
N ARG A 48 -11.93 -8.92 -16.30
CA ARG A 48 -13.31 -9.40 -16.43
C ARG A 48 -14.26 -8.65 -15.50
N ALA A 49 -13.87 -8.49 -14.23
CA ALA A 49 -14.64 -7.72 -13.25
C ALA A 49 -14.79 -6.26 -13.68
N TYR A 50 -13.76 -5.68 -14.30
CA TYR A 50 -13.81 -4.34 -14.85
C TYR A 50 -14.82 -4.22 -16.00
N SER A 51 -14.78 -5.13 -16.96
CA SER A 51 -15.62 -5.08 -18.16
C SER A 51 -17.09 -5.40 -17.89
N SER A 52 -17.41 -6.16 -16.83
CA SER A 52 -18.77 -6.56 -16.45
C SER A 52 -19.40 -5.70 -15.36
N SER A 53 -18.72 -4.65 -14.90
CA SER A 53 -19.19 -3.83 -13.78
C SER A 53 -20.08 -2.68 -14.27
N ASP A 54 -21.29 -2.58 -13.72
CA ASP A 54 -22.19 -1.44 -13.89
C ASP A 54 -21.91 -0.29 -12.90
N ARG A 55 -20.86 -0.41 -12.09
CA ARG A 55 -20.50 0.60 -11.09
C ARG A 55 -19.86 1.83 -11.72
N LYS A 56 -19.92 2.96 -11.00
CA LYS A 56 -19.24 4.19 -11.42
C LYS A 56 -17.72 3.99 -11.55
N LEU A 57 -17.12 4.68 -12.49
CA LEU A 57 -15.67 4.59 -12.77
C LEU A 57 -14.80 4.73 -11.53
N THR A 58 -15.16 5.62 -10.57
CA THR A 58 -14.39 5.81 -9.33
C THR A 58 -14.35 4.54 -8.49
N ASP A 59 -15.49 3.84 -8.35
CA ASP A 59 -15.57 2.59 -7.60
C ASP A 59 -14.75 1.49 -8.28
N VAL A 60 -14.91 1.37 -9.60
CA VAL A 60 -14.19 0.39 -10.40
C VAL A 60 -12.67 0.59 -10.29
N VAL A 61 -12.19 1.84 -10.35
CA VAL A 61 -10.76 2.15 -10.21
C VAL A 61 -10.24 1.80 -8.82
N VAL A 62 -10.99 2.13 -7.77
CA VAL A 62 -10.56 1.84 -6.38
C VAL A 62 -10.57 0.35 -6.10
N ILE A 63 -11.66 -0.35 -6.46
CA ILE A 63 -11.77 -1.80 -6.26
C ILE A 63 -10.73 -2.53 -7.10
N GLY A 64 -10.53 -2.13 -8.35
CA GLY A 64 -9.51 -2.69 -9.22
C GLY A 64 -8.08 -2.52 -8.68
N ALA A 65 -7.77 -1.36 -8.08
CA ALA A 65 -6.49 -1.12 -7.44
C ALA A 65 -6.29 -2.02 -6.19
N LEU A 66 -7.33 -2.18 -5.37
CA LEU A 66 -7.30 -3.06 -4.19
C LEU A 66 -7.20 -4.54 -4.59
N LEU A 67 -7.96 -4.99 -5.60
CA LEU A 67 -7.86 -6.35 -6.13
C LEU A 67 -6.45 -6.63 -6.67
N ARG A 68 -5.87 -5.69 -7.42
CA ARG A 68 -4.48 -5.81 -7.88
C ARG A 68 -3.50 -5.92 -6.72
N GLN A 69 -3.73 -5.17 -5.64
CA GLN A 69 -2.93 -5.29 -4.43
C GLN A 69 -3.07 -6.68 -3.80
N VAL A 70 -4.28 -7.21 -3.67
CA VAL A 70 -4.53 -8.55 -3.15
C VAL A 70 -3.76 -9.60 -3.96
N VAL A 71 -3.89 -9.57 -5.30
CA VAL A 71 -3.17 -10.49 -6.18
C VAL A 71 -1.65 -10.39 -6.01
N ALA A 72 -1.12 -9.16 -5.97
CA ALA A 72 0.32 -8.95 -5.76
C ALA A 72 0.81 -9.45 -4.40
N MET A 73 -0.01 -9.37 -3.34
CA MET A 73 0.33 -9.91 -2.03
C MET A 73 0.30 -11.45 -2.03
N VAL A 74 -0.67 -12.08 -2.72
CA VAL A 74 -0.72 -13.54 -2.89
C VAL A 74 0.53 -14.05 -3.60
N ASP A 75 0.92 -13.41 -4.69
CA ASP A 75 2.13 -13.72 -5.44
C ASP A 75 3.41 -13.55 -4.59
N ALA A 76 3.49 -12.44 -3.85
CA ALA A 76 4.61 -12.21 -2.94
C ALA A 76 4.70 -13.26 -1.81
N ILE A 77 3.57 -13.71 -1.26
CA ILE A 77 3.53 -14.78 -0.26
C ILE A 77 4.06 -16.08 -0.86
N GLU A 78 3.64 -16.43 -2.08
CA GLU A 78 4.12 -17.62 -2.78
C GLU A 78 5.65 -17.61 -2.90
N ILE A 79 6.20 -16.52 -3.44
CA ILE A 79 7.66 -16.36 -3.62
C ILE A 79 8.41 -16.47 -2.30
N LEU A 80 7.92 -15.83 -1.25
CA LEU A 80 8.53 -15.84 0.08
C LEU A 80 8.50 -17.23 0.70
N LEU A 81 7.40 -17.97 0.56
CA LEU A 81 7.29 -19.34 1.04
C LEU A 81 8.22 -20.28 0.27
N CYS A 82 8.39 -20.12 -1.04
CA CYS A 82 9.37 -20.88 -1.83
C CYS A 82 10.82 -20.67 -1.34
N LYS A 83 11.08 -19.55 -0.66
CA LYS A 83 12.38 -19.24 -0.06
C LYS A 83 12.43 -19.47 1.46
N SER A 84 11.44 -20.17 2.02
CA SER A 84 11.31 -20.38 3.47
C SER A 84 11.25 -19.08 4.32
N ALA A 85 10.97 -17.94 3.71
CA ALA A 85 10.88 -16.63 4.38
C ALA A 85 9.49 -16.42 5.03
N ILE A 86 9.10 -17.35 5.91
CA ILE A 86 7.75 -17.45 6.50
C ILE A 86 7.37 -16.17 7.25
N HIS A 87 8.31 -15.61 8.02
CA HIS A 87 8.03 -14.39 8.79
C HIS A 87 7.73 -13.19 7.87
N ALA A 88 8.47 -13.03 6.79
CA ALA A 88 8.20 -12.00 5.79
C ALA A 88 6.85 -12.23 5.08
N ALA A 89 6.49 -13.48 4.79
CA ALA A 89 5.19 -13.82 4.22
C ALA A 89 4.02 -13.42 5.12
N THR A 90 4.17 -13.49 6.45
CA THR A 90 3.14 -13.06 7.42
C THR A 90 2.81 -11.57 7.31
N LEU A 91 3.80 -10.72 7.02
CA LEU A 91 3.58 -9.29 6.79
C LEU A 91 2.75 -9.04 5.53
N GLN A 92 3.01 -9.80 4.47
CA GLN A 92 2.23 -9.72 3.23
C GLN A 92 0.79 -10.22 3.43
N LEU A 93 0.61 -11.29 4.21
CA LEU A 93 -0.70 -11.82 4.57
C LEU A 93 -1.55 -10.78 5.30
N ARG A 94 -0.96 -10.00 6.21
CA ARG A 94 -1.65 -8.89 6.87
C ARG A 94 -2.11 -7.82 5.88
N ALA A 95 -1.23 -7.40 4.96
CA ALA A 95 -1.57 -6.39 3.95
C ALA A 95 -2.68 -6.88 2.99
N LEU A 96 -2.64 -8.16 2.62
CA LEU A 96 -3.68 -8.85 1.85
C LEU A 96 -5.03 -8.79 2.58
N PHE A 97 -5.05 -9.18 3.86
CA PHE A 97 -6.26 -9.19 4.67
C PHE A 97 -6.86 -7.79 4.81
N GLU A 98 -6.04 -6.77 5.08
CA GLU A 98 -6.50 -5.38 5.15
C GLU A 98 -7.13 -4.93 3.82
N ALA A 99 -6.51 -5.25 2.69
CA ALA A 99 -7.05 -4.90 1.37
C ALA A 99 -8.39 -5.62 1.08
N SER A 100 -8.51 -6.89 1.46
CA SER A 100 -9.74 -7.67 1.31
C SER A 100 -10.88 -7.09 2.13
N ILE A 101 -10.64 -6.74 3.39
CA ILE A 101 -11.63 -6.06 4.24
C ILE A 101 -12.07 -4.73 3.63
N TYR A 102 -11.15 -3.96 3.05
CA TYR A 102 -11.51 -2.70 2.40
C TYR A 102 -12.40 -2.93 1.18
N ILE A 103 -12.15 -3.96 0.39
CA ILE A 103 -13.02 -4.33 -0.74
C ILE A 103 -14.41 -4.66 -0.24
N ASP A 104 -14.54 -5.57 0.72
CA ASP A 104 -15.82 -5.99 1.28
C ASP A 104 -16.60 -4.81 1.84
N TRP A 105 -15.91 -3.92 2.58
CA TRP A 105 -16.53 -2.76 3.17
C TRP A 105 -16.98 -1.72 2.12
N ILE A 106 -16.23 -1.54 1.03
CA ILE A 106 -16.62 -0.66 -0.09
C ILE A 106 -17.79 -1.26 -0.86
N LEU A 107 -17.82 -2.59 -1.03
CA LEU A 107 -18.89 -3.28 -1.74
C LEU A 107 -20.21 -3.35 -0.96
N ALA A 108 -20.16 -3.22 0.37
CA ALA A 108 -21.37 -3.09 1.18
C ALA A 108 -22.16 -1.83 0.85
N ALA A 109 -23.36 -1.67 1.41
CA ALA A 109 -24.24 -0.51 1.18
C ALA A 109 -23.47 0.82 1.28
N ASP A 110 -23.82 1.82 0.46
CA ASP A 110 -23.15 3.12 0.31
C ASP A 110 -21.71 3.07 -0.25
N GLY A 111 -21.38 2.06 -1.03
CA GLY A 111 -20.06 1.85 -1.60
C GLY A 111 -19.49 3.04 -2.37
N GLU A 112 -20.30 3.78 -3.10
CA GLU A 112 -19.87 4.93 -3.92
C GLU A 112 -19.15 6.02 -3.11
N ASN A 113 -19.68 6.37 -1.96
CA ASN A 113 -19.06 7.36 -1.09
C ASN A 113 -17.77 6.81 -0.47
N LYS A 114 -17.76 5.56 -0.06
CA LYS A 114 -16.61 4.91 0.57
C LYS A 114 -15.40 4.85 -0.35
N SER A 115 -15.58 4.51 -1.62
CA SER A 115 -14.49 4.51 -2.60
C SER A 115 -13.93 5.92 -2.84
N ALA A 116 -14.78 6.94 -2.90
CA ALA A 116 -14.34 8.32 -3.04
C ALA A 116 -13.49 8.77 -1.83
N TYR A 117 -13.87 8.41 -0.61
CA TYR A 117 -13.08 8.69 0.60
C TYR A 117 -11.74 7.98 0.57
N TYR A 118 -11.70 6.71 0.21
CA TYR A 118 -10.46 5.95 0.04
C TYR A 118 -9.54 6.62 -0.98
N TYR A 119 -10.08 6.98 -2.15
CA TYR A 119 -9.33 7.62 -3.22
C TYR A 119 -8.73 8.97 -2.81
N VAL A 120 -9.56 9.87 -2.27
CA VAL A 120 -9.13 11.20 -1.81
C VAL A 120 -8.09 11.09 -0.69
N HIS A 121 -8.28 10.19 0.27
CA HIS A 121 -7.31 9.97 1.33
C HIS A 121 -5.94 9.51 0.79
N ASN A 122 -5.92 8.60 -0.16
CA ASN A 122 -4.68 8.16 -0.80
C ASN A 122 -4.01 9.29 -1.61
N LEU A 123 -4.78 10.11 -2.31
CA LEU A 123 -4.25 11.29 -2.99
C LEU A 123 -3.63 12.28 -2.00
N LEU A 124 -4.27 12.54 -0.87
CA LEU A 124 -3.73 13.42 0.18
C LEU A 124 -2.43 12.87 0.79
N ARG A 125 -2.33 11.54 0.98
CA ARG A 125 -1.08 10.90 1.42
C ARG A 125 0.03 11.04 0.38
N ARG A 126 -0.25 10.76 -0.88
CA ARG A 126 0.71 10.93 -1.98
C ARG A 126 1.16 12.38 -2.13
N ARG A 127 0.23 13.33 -1.98
CA ARG A 127 0.52 14.76 -1.98
C ARG A 127 1.49 15.13 -0.86
N LEU A 128 1.25 14.64 0.36
CA LEU A 128 2.16 14.89 1.50
C LEU A 128 3.58 14.37 1.23
N TRP A 129 3.72 13.17 0.67
CA TRP A 129 5.02 12.64 0.27
C TRP A 129 5.69 13.49 -0.81
N ALA A 130 4.95 13.91 -1.83
CA ALA A 130 5.46 14.79 -2.88
C ALA A 130 5.90 16.17 -2.34
N MET A 131 5.21 16.71 -1.34
CA MET A 131 5.61 17.95 -0.67
C MET A 131 6.90 17.82 0.14
N ARG A 132 7.21 16.66 0.68
CA ARG A 132 8.46 16.41 1.42
C ARG A 132 9.71 16.50 0.55
N VAL A 133 9.61 16.16 -0.73
CA VAL A 133 10.72 16.25 -1.68
C VAL A 133 10.76 17.57 -2.46
N GLN A 134 9.72 18.38 -2.37
CA GLN A 134 9.60 19.68 -3.02
C GLN A 134 10.34 20.75 -2.21
N THR A 135 11.27 21.48 -2.80
CA THR A 135 12.00 22.56 -2.13
C THR A 135 11.05 23.69 -1.67
N GLY A 136 11.30 24.24 -0.46
CA GLY A 136 10.61 25.43 0.05
C GLY A 136 9.26 25.18 0.72
N THR A 137 8.90 23.94 1.01
CA THR A 137 7.72 23.61 1.83
C THR A 137 8.13 23.31 3.28
N PRO A 138 7.26 23.57 4.29
CA PRO A 138 7.55 23.18 5.66
C PRO A 138 7.85 21.68 5.80
N GLU A 139 7.14 20.84 5.04
CA GLU A 139 7.34 19.40 5.01
C GLU A 139 8.71 19.01 4.46
N SER A 140 9.21 19.76 3.46
CA SER A 140 10.53 19.49 2.87
C SER A 140 11.67 19.94 3.78
N MET A 141 11.49 20.97 4.58
CA MET A 141 12.53 21.45 5.49
C MET A 141 12.90 20.36 6.51
N SER A 142 11.89 19.81 7.20
CA SER A 142 12.10 18.73 8.16
C SER A 142 12.69 17.47 7.51
N PHE A 143 12.25 17.14 6.28
CA PHE A 143 12.76 15.97 5.56
C PHE A 143 14.20 16.18 5.09
N SER A 144 14.53 17.38 4.55
CA SER A 144 15.88 17.73 4.13
C SER A 144 16.91 17.68 5.25
N GLU A 145 16.52 18.08 6.47
CA GLU A 145 17.41 17.99 7.63
C GLU A 145 17.80 16.55 7.97
N VAL A 146 16.83 15.64 7.91
CA VAL A 146 17.08 14.20 8.11
C VAL A 146 17.99 13.66 7.01
N MET A 147 17.64 13.91 5.73
CA MET A 147 18.42 13.44 4.59
C MET A 147 19.85 13.96 4.55
N LYS A 148 20.07 15.21 4.95
CA LYS A 148 21.42 15.79 5.06
C LYS A 148 22.26 15.09 6.14
N LYS A 149 21.66 14.74 7.28
CA LYS A 149 22.37 13.99 8.34
C LYS A 149 22.85 12.63 7.85
N ASP A 150 22.07 12.00 6.96
CA ASP A 150 22.38 10.69 6.38
C ASP A 150 23.25 10.78 5.12
N GLY A 151 23.74 12.00 4.76
CA GLY A 151 24.59 12.21 3.57
C GLY A 151 23.86 12.06 2.24
N LEU A 152 22.52 12.12 2.22
CA LEU A 152 21.66 11.93 1.04
C LEU A 152 20.95 13.25 0.68
N PRO A 153 21.62 14.20 0.00
CA PRO A 153 20.98 15.46 -0.39
C PRO A 153 19.85 15.21 -1.41
N LEU A 154 18.76 15.98 -1.26
CA LEU A 154 17.66 15.93 -2.22
C LEU A 154 18.12 16.47 -3.58
N ASP A 155 17.96 15.67 -4.63
CA ASP A 155 18.22 16.05 -6.00
C ASP A 155 17.13 17.00 -6.55
N ASN A 156 17.55 17.95 -7.39
CA ASN A 156 16.66 18.88 -8.07
C ASN A 156 15.65 18.17 -8.99
N THR A 157 16.03 17.05 -9.59
CA THR A 157 15.13 16.22 -10.40
C THR A 157 13.97 15.72 -9.57
N LEU A 158 14.25 15.17 -8.39
CA LEU A 158 13.24 14.69 -7.47
C LEU A 158 12.33 15.82 -6.96
N ALA A 159 12.91 17.00 -6.69
CA ALA A 159 12.14 18.17 -6.28
C ALA A 159 11.15 18.65 -7.37
N ASN A 160 11.58 18.65 -8.62
CA ASN A 160 10.74 19.01 -9.77
C ASN A 160 9.62 18.00 -10.00
N GLU A 161 9.92 16.71 -9.90
CA GLU A 161 8.90 15.66 -9.95
C GLU A 161 7.87 15.78 -8.81
N GLY A 162 8.33 16.08 -7.60
CA GLY A 162 7.46 16.37 -6.46
C GLY A 162 6.50 17.53 -6.73
N LYS A 163 7.01 18.62 -7.29
CA LYS A 163 6.21 19.79 -7.67
C LYS A 163 5.18 19.48 -8.75
N ARG A 164 5.56 18.70 -9.76
CA ARG A 164 4.65 18.24 -10.82
C ARG A 164 3.53 17.39 -10.24
N LEU A 165 3.88 16.41 -9.41
CA LEU A 165 2.93 15.50 -8.78
C LEU A 165 1.94 16.22 -7.86
N VAL A 166 2.39 17.20 -7.06
CA VAL A 166 1.51 18.03 -6.23
C VAL A 166 0.49 18.76 -7.10
N LYS A 167 0.93 19.40 -8.20
CA LYS A 167 0.04 20.11 -9.12
C LYS A 167 -1.01 19.19 -9.77
N GLU A 168 -0.62 17.99 -10.18
CA GLU A 168 -1.53 17.00 -10.74
C GLU A 168 -2.57 16.53 -9.71
N ILE A 169 -2.14 16.22 -8.49
CA ILE A 169 -3.04 15.80 -7.41
C ILE A 169 -4.00 16.93 -7.04
N ASP A 170 -3.52 18.16 -6.90
CA ASP A 170 -4.37 19.30 -6.57
C ASP A 170 -5.44 19.55 -7.65
N ARG A 171 -5.10 19.38 -8.92
CA ARG A 171 -6.07 19.45 -10.03
C ARG A 171 -7.18 18.41 -9.89
N VAL A 172 -6.86 17.20 -9.47
CA VAL A 172 -7.85 16.13 -9.24
C VAL A 172 -8.71 16.44 -8.02
N LEU A 173 -8.10 16.87 -6.92
CA LEU A 173 -8.77 17.18 -5.65
C LEU A 173 -9.72 18.39 -5.73
N LEU A 174 -9.56 19.25 -6.72
CA LEU A 174 -10.45 20.39 -6.98
C LEU A 174 -11.70 20.02 -7.80
N GLN A 175 -11.80 18.79 -8.31
CA GLN A 175 -13.01 18.36 -9.00
C GLN A 175 -14.20 18.34 -8.03
N PRO A 176 -15.40 18.79 -8.45
CA PRO A 176 -16.55 18.92 -7.56
C PRO A 176 -16.89 17.65 -6.77
N ARG A 177 -16.79 16.49 -7.44
CA ARG A 177 -17.03 15.15 -6.82
C ARG A 177 -16.09 14.81 -5.67
N PHE A 178 -14.88 15.37 -5.64
CA PHE A 178 -13.89 15.10 -4.58
C PHE A 178 -13.77 16.23 -3.57
N LEU A 179 -14.25 17.42 -3.92
CA LEU A 179 -14.18 18.59 -3.04
C LEU A 179 -14.98 18.37 -1.75
N THR A 180 -16.20 17.85 -1.85
CA THR A 180 -17.06 17.52 -0.70
C THR A 180 -16.36 16.53 0.24
N VAL A 181 -15.79 15.47 -0.31
CA VAL A 181 -15.05 14.45 0.48
C VAL A 181 -13.82 15.05 1.15
N ARG A 182 -13.07 15.88 0.43
CA ARG A 182 -11.90 16.58 0.98
C ARG A 182 -12.29 17.49 2.14
N THR A 183 -13.37 18.26 1.99
CA THR A 183 -13.88 19.13 3.03
C THR A 183 -14.29 18.33 4.27
N ALA A 184 -15.05 17.25 4.11
CA ALA A 184 -15.46 16.40 5.21
C ALA A 184 -14.27 15.78 5.97
N LEU A 185 -13.22 15.32 5.28
CA LEU A 185 -11.99 14.85 5.90
C LEU A 185 -11.23 15.95 6.65
N GLN A 186 -11.23 17.18 6.12
CA GLN A 186 -10.61 18.33 6.79
C GLN A 186 -11.37 18.74 8.04
N GLU A 187 -12.70 18.77 7.99
CA GLU A 187 -13.56 19.08 9.14
C GLU A 187 -13.41 18.02 10.23
N TRP A 188 -13.43 16.74 9.85
CA TRP A 188 -13.18 15.67 10.80
C TRP A 188 -11.81 15.82 11.50
N LYS A 189 -10.78 16.19 10.75
CA LYS A 189 -9.43 16.44 11.31
C LYS A 189 -9.41 17.62 12.29
N LYS A 190 -10.18 18.67 12.04
CA LYS A 190 -10.27 19.83 12.96
C LYS A 190 -10.95 19.46 14.28
N GLN A 191 -11.95 18.58 14.23
CA GLN A 191 -12.73 18.16 15.39
C GLN A 191 -12.03 17.08 16.22
N ASN A 192 -11.04 16.39 15.66
CA ASN A 192 -10.37 15.28 16.27
C ASN A 192 -8.85 15.50 16.28
N SER A 193 -8.21 15.24 17.42
CA SER A 193 -6.76 15.37 17.57
C SER A 193 -5.95 14.32 16.79
N ARG A 194 -6.61 13.25 16.31
CA ARG A 194 -6.00 12.16 15.57
C ARG A 194 -6.00 12.43 14.06
N LYS A 195 -5.02 11.90 13.35
CA LYS A 195 -5.04 11.91 11.88
C LYS A 195 -6.20 11.04 11.39
N PRO A 196 -7.06 11.55 10.47
CA PRO A 196 -8.17 10.77 9.96
C PRO A 196 -7.66 9.60 9.13
N ALA A 197 -8.21 8.41 9.39
CA ALA A 197 -8.22 7.36 8.39
C ALA A 197 -9.34 7.65 7.37
N TRP A 198 -9.28 7.05 6.21
CA TRP A 198 -10.28 7.29 5.15
C TRP A 198 -11.70 6.88 5.55
N TYR A 199 -11.83 5.92 6.47
CA TYR A 199 -13.09 5.43 7.03
C TYR A 199 -13.57 6.20 8.28
N SER A 200 -12.77 7.10 8.83
CA SER A 200 -13.09 7.84 10.07
C SER A 200 -14.43 8.60 10.01
N PRO A 201 -14.82 9.25 8.89
CA PRO A 201 -16.10 9.96 8.81
C PRO A 201 -17.34 9.06 8.91
N PHE A 202 -17.18 7.75 8.78
CA PHE A 202 -18.29 6.79 8.87
C PHE A 202 -18.53 6.25 10.29
N GLY A 203 -17.89 6.84 11.31
CA GLY A 203 -18.10 6.47 12.71
C GLY A 203 -17.41 5.15 13.14
N VAL A 204 -16.57 4.59 12.30
CA VAL A 204 -15.77 3.40 12.65
C VAL A 204 -14.72 3.82 13.67
N LYS A 205 -14.84 3.28 14.90
CA LYS A 205 -13.84 3.49 15.95
C LYS A 205 -12.62 2.61 15.65
N ASN A 206 -11.43 3.20 15.70
CA ASN A 206 -10.16 2.48 15.67
C ASN A 206 -9.91 1.74 16.98
#